data_58bddd46aa66ec983dc9a9afe16b36b2
#
_entry.id   58bddd46aa66ec983dc9a9afe16b36b2
#
_cell.length_a   1.000
_cell.length_b   1.000
_cell.length_c   1.000
_cell.angle_alpha   90.00
_cell.angle_beta   90.00
_cell.angle_gamma   90.00
#
_symmetry.space_group_name_H-M   'P 1'
#
loop_
_entity.id
_entity.type
_entity.pdbx_description
1 polymer ?
#
loop_
_entity_poly.entity_id
_entity_poly.type
_entity_poly.pdbx_seq_one_letter_code
_entity_poly.pdbx_strand_id
1 'polypeptide(L)'
;MEHENFLIGFAQLSLVMTGFVTALFVFIMPEGGRSRVNTFHAVVVLVGSLICLLASLIPLLLSAYGLEGKTLWWWSSVAAFALGTVFTFIAGSLTVQLTRAEFKELGPVHIVTAYVLAAISMLLLGWNIFIDVQGGHYLTALVLTFFASLIGFVAFAVQKVFYW
;
A
#
# COMPACT_ATOMS: atom_id res chain seq x y z
N MET A 1 10.74 19.74 10.12
CA MET A 1 11.14 18.31 10.12
C MET A 1 11.94 18.05 8.84
N GLU A 2 13.09 17.37 8.91
CA GLU A 2 14.01 17.19 7.76
C GLU A 2 13.36 16.54 6.52
N HIS A 3 12.39 15.66 6.72
CA HIS A 3 11.72 14.92 5.64
C HIS A 3 10.29 15.37 5.35
N GLU A 4 9.90 16.55 5.80
CA GLU A 4 8.53 17.06 5.69
C GLU A 4 8.05 17.17 4.24
N ASN A 5 8.85 17.79 3.38
CA ASN A 5 8.50 17.95 1.96
C ASN A 5 8.35 16.59 1.24
N PHE A 6 9.17 15.61 1.60
CA PHE A 6 9.04 14.25 1.08
C PHE A 6 7.72 13.62 1.48
N LEU A 7 7.35 13.69 2.76
CA LEU A 7 6.13 13.11 3.29
C LEU A 7 4.87 13.76 2.69
N ILE A 8 4.86 15.08 2.55
CA ILE A 8 3.77 15.82 1.90
C ILE A 8 3.65 15.42 0.43
N GLY A 9 4.75 15.42 -0.32
CA GLY A 9 4.75 15.02 -1.72
C GLY A 9 4.32 13.56 -1.90
N PHE A 10 4.72 12.68 -1.00
CA PHE A 10 4.34 11.28 -1.02
C PHE A 10 2.86 11.07 -0.67
N ALA A 11 2.32 11.84 0.29
CA ALA A 11 0.89 11.85 0.59
C ALA A 11 0.06 12.31 -0.61
N GLN A 12 0.50 13.36 -1.30
CA GLN A 12 -0.15 13.85 -2.53
C GLN A 12 -0.14 12.81 -3.64
N LEU A 13 0.99 12.13 -3.86
CA LEU A 13 1.12 11.06 -4.85
C LEU A 13 0.18 9.89 -4.52
N SER A 14 0.09 9.49 -3.26
CA SER A 14 -0.80 8.43 -2.80
C SER A 14 -2.27 8.80 -2.97
N LEU A 15 -2.63 10.05 -2.72
CA LEU A 15 -3.98 10.57 -2.92
C LEU A 15 -4.37 10.58 -4.40
N VAL A 16 -3.47 11.03 -5.28
CA VAL A 16 -3.68 11.01 -6.73
C VAL A 16 -3.87 9.58 -7.22
N MET A 17 -3.05 8.64 -6.76
CA MET A 17 -3.20 7.22 -7.10
C MET A 17 -4.54 6.67 -6.65
N THR A 18 -4.98 6.97 -5.42
CA THR A 18 -6.28 6.56 -4.89
C THR A 18 -7.43 7.10 -5.76
N GLY A 19 -7.38 8.38 -6.14
CA GLY A 19 -8.38 9.01 -7.00
C GLY A 19 -8.41 8.38 -8.39
N PHE A 20 -7.26 8.12 -8.99
CA PHE A 20 -7.16 7.51 -10.31
C PHE A 20 -7.73 6.08 -10.32
N VAL A 21 -7.39 5.28 -9.31
CA VAL A 21 -7.90 3.92 -9.14
C VAL A 21 -9.42 3.94 -8.96
N THR A 22 -9.93 4.83 -8.12
CA THR A 22 -11.37 4.98 -7.91
C THR A 22 -12.09 5.33 -9.20
N ALA A 23 -11.56 6.30 -9.98
CA ALA A 23 -12.11 6.67 -11.27
C ALA A 23 -12.12 5.50 -12.26
N LEU A 24 -11.02 4.75 -12.37
CA LEU A 24 -10.96 3.57 -13.23
C LEU A 24 -12.01 2.53 -12.84
N PHE A 25 -12.21 2.28 -11.54
CA PHE A 25 -13.24 1.34 -11.10
C PHE A 25 -14.64 1.79 -11.45
N VAL A 26 -14.94 3.07 -11.30
CA VAL A 26 -16.27 3.63 -11.62
C VAL A 26 -16.55 3.57 -13.12
N PHE A 27 -15.56 3.88 -13.97
CA PHE A 27 -15.77 4.01 -15.41
C PHE A 27 -15.56 2.72 -16.20
N ILE A 28 -14.71 1.80 -15.72
CA ILE A 28 -14.33 0.58 -16.47
C ILE A 28 -15.12 -0.65 -16.01
N MET A 29 -15.72 -0.64 -14.81
CA MET A 29 -16.56 -1.74 -14.35
C MET A 29 -18.02 -1.49 -14.73
N PRO A 30 -18.52 -2.12 -15.79
CA PRO A 30 -19.94 -2.06 -16.12
C PRO A 30 -20.78 -2.73 -15.02
N GLU A 31 -21.99 -2.23 -14.82
CA GLU A 31 -22.99 -2.81 -13.96
C GLU A 31 -23.23 -4.27 -14.36
N GLY A 32 -22.82 -5.21 -13.53
CA GLY A 32 -23.01 -6.65 -13.75
C GLY A 32 -21.76 -7.54 -13.70
N GLY A 33 -20.55 -6.97 -13.76
CA GLY A 33 -19.31 -7.73 -13.84
C GLY A 33 -18.41 -7.70 -12.60
N ARG A 34 -18.95 -7.88 -11.37
CA ARG A 34 -18.14 -8.04 -10.16
C ARG A 34 -17.49 -9.42 -10.10
N SER A 35 -16.43 -9.63 -10.90
CA SER A 35 -15.60 -10.83 -10.68
C SER A 35 -14.83 -10.66 -9.35
N ARG A 36 -14.54 -11.77 -8.67
CA ARG A 36 -13.71 -11.76 -7.46
C ARG A 36 -12.32 -11.19 -7.71
N VAL A 37 -11.79 -11.42 -8.92
CA VAL A 37 -10.51 -10.88 -9.41
C VAL A 37 -10.53 -9.35 -9.42
N ASN A 38 -11.58 -8.75 -9.99
CA ASN A 38 -11.72 -7.31 -10.04
C ASN A 38 -11.87 -6.71 -8.63
N THR A 39 -12.66 -7.35 -7.77
CA THR A 39 -12.82 -6.91 -6.37
C THR A 39 -11.50 -6.99 -5.61
N PHE A 40 -10.72 -8.06 -5.81
CA PHE A 40 -9.41 -8.22 -5.19
C PHE A 40 -8.47 -7.07 -5.60
N HIS A 41 -8.32 -6.81 -6.89
CA HIS A 41 -7.48 -5.70 -7.37
C HIS A 41 -7.94 -4.34 -6.81
N ALA A 42 -9.27 -4.08 -6.84
CA ALA A 42 -9.83 -2.85 -6.31
C ALA A 42 -9.43 -2.63 -4.84
N VAL A 43 -9.71 -3.63 -4.01
CA VAL A 43 -9.46 -3.52 -2.56
C VAL A 43 -7.97 -3.40 -2.29
N VAL A 44 -7.13 -4.24 -2.91
CA VAL A 44 -5.69 -4.23 -2.64
C VAL A 44 -5.07 -2.89 -3.04
N VAL A 45 -5.42 -2.35 -4.20
CA VAL A 45 -4.83 -1.09 -4.66
C VAL A 45 -5.39 0.12 -3.90
N LEU A 46 -6.71 0.18 -3.67
CA LEU A 46 -7.33 1.28 -2.92
C LEU A 46 -6.84 1.31 -1.46
N VAL A 47 -6.92 0.18 -0.77
CA VAL A 47 -6.51 0.11 0.64
C VAL A 47 -5.00 0.31 0.76
N GLY A 48 -4.20 -0.25 -0.16
CA GLY A 48 -2.75 -0.04 -0.18
C GLY A 48 -2.36 1.43 -0.36
N SER A 49 -3.00 2.16 -1.28
CA SER A 49 -2.73 3.58 -1.49
C SER A 49 -3.22 4.45 -0.32
N LEU A 50 -4.35 4.11 0.30
CA LEU A 50 -4.83 4.78 1.52
C LEU A 50 -3.89 4.57 2.70
N ILE A 51 -3.31 3.38 2.84
CA ILE A 51 -2.30 3.12 3.87
C ILE A 51 -1.05 3.96 3.62
N CYS A 52 -0.58 4.08 2.39
CA CYS A 52 0.54 4.94 2.05
C CYS A 52 0.24 6.41 2.38
N LEU A 53 -0.98 6.88 2.09
CA LEU A 53 -1.42 8.22 2.46
C LEU A 53 -1.40 8.43 3.98
N LEU A 54 -2.05 7.55 4.74
CA LEU A 54 -2.10 7.64 6.21
C LEU A 54 -0.70 7.54 6.82
N ALA A 55 0.11 6.58 6.38
CA ALA A 55 1.48 6.42 6.85
C ALA A 55 2.35 7.65 6.54
N SER A 56 2.11 8.39 5.45
CA SER A 56 2.81 9.64 5.16
C SER A 56 2.40 10.77 6.11
N LEU A 57 1.14 10.80 6.54
CA LEU A 57 0.60 11.85 7.41
C LEU A 57 0.91 11.62 8.90
N ILE A 58 1.11 10.37 9.33
CA ILE A 58 1.38 10.03 10.73
C ILE A 58 2.58 10.79 11.31
N PRO A 59 3.79 10.80 10.68
CA PRO A 59 4.91 11.55 11.21
C PRO A 59 4.66 13.04 11.28
N LEU A 60 3.94 13.61 10.31
CA LEU A 60 3.58 15.03 10.30
C LEU A 60 2.66 15.37 11.48
N LEU A 61 1.66 14.53 11.71
CA LEU A 61 0.73 14.68 12.83
C LEU A 61 1.46 14.56 14.17
N LEU A 62 2.28 13.53 14.35
CA LEU A 62 3.03 13.31 15.59
C LEU A 62 4.02 14.45 15.87
N SER A 63 4.66 14.99 14.82
CA SER A 63 5.54 16.16 14.93
C SER A 63 4.77 17.41 15.38
N ALA A 64 3.54 17.60 14.91
CA ALA A 64 2.67 18.69 15.35
C ALA A 64 2.30 18.60 16.84
N TYR A 65 2.30 17.38 17.42
CA TYR A 65 2.17 17.17 18.87
C TYR A 65 3.49 17.25 19.64
N GLY A 66 4.58 17.69 19.00
CA GLY A 66 5.86 17.90 19.64
C GLY A 66 6.75 16.66 19.76
N LEU A 67 6.43 15.56 19.07
CA LEU A 67 7.33 14.41 19.01
C LEU A 67 8.45 14.70 18.00
N GLU A 68 9.69 14.38 18.40
CA GLU A 68 10.88 14.64 17.60
C GLU A 68 11.87 13.47 17.63
N GLY A 69 12.83 13.49 16.71
CA GLY A 69 13.94 12.55 16.67
C GLY A 69 13.49 11.08 16.64
N LYS A 70 14.14 10.25 17.44
CA LYS A 70 13.87 8.80 17.48
C LYS A 70 12.46 8.46 17.94
N THR A 71 11.90 9.21 18.87
CA THR A 71 10.54 8.97 19.40
C THR A 71 9.48 9.16 18.31
N LEU A 72 9.64 10.17 17.45
CA LEU A 72 8.78 10.41 16.31
C LEU A 72 8.77 9.19 15.36
N TRP A 73 9.95 8.75 14.95
CA TRP A 73 10.08 7.65 13.98
C TRP A 73 9.66 6.31 14.55
N TRP A 74 9.88 6.09 15.86
CA TRP A 74 9.41 4.89 16.53
C TRP A 74 7.89 4.77 16.52
N TRP A 75 7.17 5.80 16.98
CA TRP A 75 5.70 5.82 16.99
C TRP A 75 5.12 5.76 15.58
N SER A 76 5.73 6.45 14.63
CA SER A 76 5.34 6.38 13.23
C SER A 76 5.45 4.96 12.69
N SER A 77 6.55 4.26 13.01
CA SER A 77 6.76 2.86 12.59
C SER A 77 5.77 1.90 13.25
N VAL A 78 5.47 2.08 14.53
CA VAL A 78 4.45 1.27 15.22
C VAL A 78 3.09 1.43 14.56
N ALA A 79 2.67 2.67 14.28
CA ALA A 79 1.39 2.94 13.64
C ALA A 79 1.33 2.39 12.21
N ALA A 80 2.39 2.60 11.40
CA ALA A 80 2.46 2.09 10.05
C ALA A 80 2.51 0.54 10.01
N PHE A 81 3.22 -0.09 10.95
CA PHE A 81 3.26 -1.53 11.11
C PHE A 81 1.88 -2.11 11.44
N ALA A 82 1.14 -1.47 12.34
CA ALA A 82 -0.23 -1.87 12.67
C ALA A 82 -1.16 -1.76 11.45
N LEU A 83 -1.12 -0.65 10.71
CA LEU A 83 -1.88 -0.47 9.47
C LEU A 83 -1.53 -1.53 8.42
N GLY A 84 -0.23 -1.79 8.21
CA GLY A 84 0.26 -2.82 7.28
C GLY A 84 -0.17 -4.23 7.69
N THR A 85 -0.21 -4.53 8.98
CA THR A 85 -0.69 -5.81 9.50
C THR A 85 -2.18 -6.01 9.19
N VAL A 86 -3.02 -5.01 9.48
CA VAL A 86 -4.45 -5.04 9.15
C VAL A 86 -4.65 -5.26 7.64
N PHE A 87 -3.90 -4.53 6.81
CA PHE A 87 -3.96 -4.71 5.36
C PHE A 87 -3.55 -6.11 4.91
N THR A 88 -2.48 -6.67 5.48
CA THR A 88 -2.03 -8.03 5.16
C THR A 88 -3.10 -9.07 5.49
N PHE A 89 -3.81 -8.90 6.60
CA PHE A 89 -4.96 -9.75 6.94
C PHE A 89 -6.10 -9.63 5.92
N ILE A 90 -6.45 -8.40 5.51
CA ILE A 90 -7.50 -8.16 4.50
C ILE A 90 -7.08 -8.77 3.16
N ALA A 91 -5.90 -8.45 2.66
CA ALA A 91 -5.40 -8.95 1.38
C ALA A 91 -5.24 -10.48 1.39
N GLY A 92 -4.70 -11.04 2.47
CA GLY A 92 -4.56 -12.48 2.66
C GLY A 92 -5.90 -13.20 2.66
N SER A 93 -6.90 -12.68 3.38
CA SER A 93 -8.25 -13.26 3.42
C SER A 93 -8.91 -13.28 2.04
N LEU A 94 -8.73 -12.23 1.26
CA LEU A 94 -9.22 -12.17 -0.12
C LEU A 94 -8.48 -13.15 -1.03
N THR A 95 -7.16 -13.28 -0.87
CA THR A 95 -6.34 -14.21 -1.66
C THR A 95 -6.76 -15.66 -1.44
N VAL A 96 -7.02 -16.06 -0.20
CA VAL A 96 -7.46 -17.44 0.13
C VAL A 96 -8.82 -17.78 -0.47
N GLN A 97 -9.67 -16.78 -0.72
CA GLN A 97 -10.98 -16.97 -1.34
C GLN A 97 -10.93 -17.15 -2.86
N LEU A 98 -9.77 -16.92 -3.50
CA LEU A 98 -9.61 -17.07 -4.95
C LEU A 98 -9.44 -18.54 -5.32
N THR A 99 -10.10 -18.93 -6.40
CA THR A 99 -9.86 -20.24 -7.04
C THR A 99 -8.52 -20.25 -7.76
N ARG A 100 -8.02 -21.45 -8.10
CA ARG A 100 -6.77 -21.59 -8.88
C ARG A 100 -6.85 -20.90 -10.25
N ALA A 101 -8.02 -20.89 -10.88
CA ALA A 101 -8.24 -20.23 -12.16
C ALA A 101 -8.17 -18.70 -12.02
N GLU A 102 -8.87 -18.14 -11.02
CA GLU A 102 -8.85 -16.71 -10.69
C GLU A 102 -7.44 -16.24 -10.30
N PHE A 103 -6.68 -17.06 -9.55
CA PHE A 103 -5.30 -16.73 -9.20
C PHE A 103 -4.36 -16.69 -10.43
N LYS A 104 -4.57 -17.56 -11.42
CA LYS A 104 -3.84 -17.52 -12.71
C LYS A 104 -4.23 -16.28 -13.52
N GLU A 105 -5.50 -15.91 -13.52
CA GLU A 105 -6.00 -14.71 -14.19
C GLU A 105 -5.38 -13.41 -13.61
N LEU A 106 -5.19 -13.34 -12.30
CA LEU A 106 -4.53 -12.22 -11.62
C LEU A 106 -3.06 -12.00 -12.03
N GLY A 107 -2.40 -13.00 -12.62
CA GLY A 107 -0.98 -12.96 -12.93
C GLY A 107 -0.11 -13.20 -11.69
N PRO A 108 0.25 -14.46 -11.39
CA PRO A 108 0.92 -14.83 -10.14
C PRO A 108 2.23 -14.08 -9.88
N VAL A 109 2.96 -13.68 -10.92
CA VAL A 109 4.21 -12.94 -10.81
C VAL A 109 3.97 -11.58 -10.14
N HIS A 110 2.94 -10.85 -10.54
CA HIS A 110 2.62 -9.53 -9.98
C HIS A 110 2.21 -9.63 -8.51
N ILE A 111 1.40 -10.64 -8.18
CA ILE A 111 0.96 -10.89 -6.79
C ILE A 111 2.16 -11.21 -5.91
N VAL A 112 3.00 -12.17 -6.33
CA VAL A 112 4.20 -12.56 -5.57
C VAL A 112 5.12 -11.37 -5.37
N THR A 113 5.38 -10.57 -6.42
CA THR A 113 6.24 -9.39 -6.32
C THR A 113 5.66 -8.37 -5.33
N ALA A 114 4.35 -8.09 -5.39
CA ALA A 114 3.71 -7.17 -4.46
C ALA A 114 3.80 -7.66 -3.00
N TYR A 115 3.57 -8.95 -2.75
CA TYR A 115 3.71 -9.54 -1.41
C TYR A 115 5.16 -9.53 -0.91
N VAL A 116 6.15 -9.77 -1.78
CA VAL A 116 7.58 -9.68 -1.41
C VAL A 116 7.93 -8.25 -0.99
N LEU A 117 7.52 -7.25 -1.77
CA LEU A 117 7.76 -5.84 -1.43
C LEU A 117 7.07 -5.44 -0.12
N ALA A 118 5.82 -5.87 0.07
CA ALA A 118 5.10 -5.63 1.32
C ALA A 118 5.79 -6.31 2.52
N ALA A 119 6.26 -7.54 2.36
CA ALA A 119 7.01 -8.26 3.41
C ALA A 119 8.32 -7.55 3.76
N ILE A 120 9.09 -7.09 2.78
CA ILE A 120 10.32 -6.32 3.01
C ILE A 120 9.99 -5.01 3.75
N SER A 121 8.92 -4.31 3.35
CA SER A 121 8.47 -3.10 4.03
C SER A 121 8.13 -3.38 5.50
N MET A 122 7.38 -4.45 5.79
CA MET A 122 7.02 -4.84 7.16
C MET A 122 8.26 -5.24 7.99
N LEU A 123 9.24 -5.92 7.39
CA LEU A 123 10.51 -6.24 8.05
C LEU A 123 11.30 -4.98 8.39
N LEU A 124 11.35 -3.97 7.49
CA LEU A 124 12.01 -2.68 7.76
C LEU A 124 11.31 -1.91 8.89
N LEU A 125 9.99 -1.89 8.92
CA LEU A 125 9.24 -1.27 10.02
C LEU A 125 9.49 -2.01 11.34
N GLY A 126 9.48 -3.33 11.33
CA GLY A 126 9.84 -4.14 12.49
C GLY A 126 11.27 -3.87 12.95
N TRP A 127 12.24 -3.82 12.04
CA TRP A 127 13.63 -3.45 12.34
C TRP A 127 13.70 -2.08 13.01
N ASN A 128 12.95 -1.10 12.47
CA ASN A 128 12.89 0.25 13.00
C ASN A 128 12.27 0.33 14.39
N ILE A 129 11.36 -0.58 14.73
CA ILE A 129 10.73 -0.63 16.07
C ILE A 129 11.65 -1.28 17.10
N PHE A 130 12.32 -2.41 16.75
CA PHE A 130 12.96 -3.28 17.72
C PHE A 130 14.48 -3.16 17.77
N ILE A 131 15.14 -2.66 16.73
CA ILE A 131 16.60 -2.71 16.59
C ILE A 131 17.22 -1.32 16.46
N ASP A 132 16.87 -0.56 15.42
CA ASP A 132 17.51 0.74 15.15
C ASP A 132 16.52 1.73 14.54
N VAL A 133 16.18 2.75 15.31
CA VAL A 133 15.18 3.75 14.95
C VAL A 133 15.78 4.83 14.06
N GLN A 134 15.43 4.81 12.77
CA GLN A 134 15.87 5.78 11.78
C GLN A 134 14.73 6.20 10.85
N GLY A 135 14.66 7.50 10.52
CA GLY A 135 13.69 8.02 9.54
C GLY A 135 13.87 7.39 8.16
N GLY A 136 15.12 7.10 7.75
CA GLY A 136 15.41 6.46 6.48
C GLY A 136 14.77 5.08 6.30
N HIS A 137 14.76 4.23 7.35
CA HIS A 137 14.09 2.93 7.31
C HIS A 137 12.58 3.08 7.11
N TYR A 138 11.97 4.03 7.82
CA TYR A 138 10.56 4.35 7.68
C TYR A 138 10.20 4.78 6.26
N LEU A 139 10.95 5.74 5.70
CA LEU A 139 10.71 6.26 4.35
C LEU A 139 10.90 5.18 3.29
N THR A 140 11.91 4.33 3.44
CA THR A 140 12.13 3.19 2.54
C THR A 140 10.96 2.20 2.60
N ALA A 141 10.48 1.86 3.79
CA ALA A 141 9.32 1.00 3.96
C ALA A 141 8.06 1.59 3.29
N LEU A 142 7.85 2.90 3.42
CA LEU A 142 6.75 3.62 2.80
C LEU A 142 6.81 3.52 1.27
N VAL A 143 7.99 3.76 0.68
CA VAL A 143 8.23 3.66 -0.77
C VAL A 143 7.96 2.23 -1.27
N LEU A 144 8.44 1.21 -0.57
CA LEU A 144 8.21 -0.20 -0.94
C LEU A 144 6.73 -0.57 -0.90
N THR A 145 5.99 -0.10 0.11
CA THR A 145 4.54 -0.30 0.20
C THR A 145 3.81 0.35 -0.98
N PHE A 146 4.21 1.55 -1.36
CA PHE A 146 3.66 2.25 -2.52
C PHE A 146 3.93 1.49 -3.82
N PHE A 147 5.15 1.01 -4.04
CA PHE A 147 5.47 0.22 -5.22
C PHE A 147 4.71 -1.11 -5.27
N ALA A 148 4.48 -1.75 -4.13
CA ALA A 148 3.63 -2.94 -4.05
C ALA A 148 2.20 -2.65 -4.56
N SER A 149 1.62 -1.52 -4.15
CA SER A 149 0.29 -1.06 -4.61
C SER A 149 0.30 -0.66 -6.08
N LEU A 150 1.34 0.02 -6.54
CA LEU A 150 1.51 0.45 -7.93
C LEU A 150 1.59 -0.75 -8.89
N ILE A 151 2.31 -1.82 -8.52
CA ILE A 151 2.38 -3.05 -9.32
C ILE A 151 0.98 -3.65 -9.47
N GLY A 152 0.21 -3.73 -8.40
CA GLY A 152 -1.18 -4.19 -8.44
C GLY A 152 -2.05 -3.35 -9.38
N PHE A 153 -1.89 -2.03 -9.33
CA PHE A 153 -2.59 -1.10 -10.21
C PHE A 153 -2.22 -1.29 -11.68
N VAL A 154 -0.92 -1.33 -11.99
CA VAL A 154 -0.45 -1.52 -13.38
C VAL A 154 -0.92 -2.86 -13.94
N ALA A 155 -0.84 -3.93 -13.15
CA ALA A 155 -1.33 -5.25 -13.57
C ALA A 155 -2.82 -5.22 -13.90
N PHE A 156 -3.63 -4.57 -13.06
CA PHE A 156 -5.06 -4.39 -13.31
C PHE A 156 -5.33 -3.56 -14.57
N ALA A 157 -4.66 -2.40 -14.73
CA ALA A 157 -4.85 -1.52 -15.88
C ALA A 157 -4.47 -2.21 -17.19
N VAL A 158 -3.35 -2.93 -17.22
CA VAL A 158 -2.90 -3.69 -18.40
C VAL A 158 -3.91 -4.78 -18.77
N GLN A 159 -4.41 -5.55 -17.80
CA GLN A 159 -5.42 -6.56 -18.05
C GLN A 159 -6.69 -5.97 -18.69
N LYS A 160 -7.14 -4.81 -18.21
CA LYS A 160 -8.38 -4.19 -18.71
C LYS A 160 -8.22 -3.49 -20.05
N VAL A 161 -7.03 -2.99 -20.38
CA VAL A 161 -6.78 -2.27 -21.65
C VAL A 161 -6.45 -3.21 -22.79
N PHE A 162 -5.75 -4.32 -22.52
CA PHE A 162 -5.21 -5.17 -23.60
C PHE A 162 -5.93 -6.51 -23.77
N TYR A 163 -6.81 -6.91 -22.85
CA TYR A 163 -7.52 -8.21 -22.91
C TYR A 163 -9.04 -8.05 -22.96
N TRP A 164 -9.49 -7.00 -23.62
CA TRP A 164 -10.88 -6.85 -24.04
C TRP A 164 -11.17 -7.69 -25.28
#